data_b80c4e51334ca94db01f325bd81ce1ab
#
_entry.id   b80c4e51334ca94db01f325bd81ce1ab
#
_cell.length_a   1.000
_cell.length_b   1.000
_cell.length_c   1.000
_cell.angle_alpha   90.00
_cell.angle_beta   90.00
_cell.angle_gamma   90.00
#
_symmetry.space_group_name_H-M   'P 1'
#
loop_
_entity.id
_entity.type
_entity.pdbx_description
1 polymer ?
#
loop_
_entity_poly.entity_id
_entity_poly.type
_entity_poly.pdbx_seq_one_letter_code
_entity_poly.pdbx_strand_id
1 'polypeptide(L)'
;MTRRMLLRLGAGFAGASALDPLWQLGLATASGAPPVDQPSPSSAKTTGTYVTGSFVSAARGGVETKWAIALPPGRYSRPLRPVIALHGRDMNADGVMGMGVEAGLAELANAGYPPFAVVAVDGGNGWWHRRVNGEDSGTMVLTELLPMLAAKGLDTSRVSFIGWSMGGYGALLLGGALGPARTAAICAVAPALFTDYGLALQEGAFDGPADWFAYSVYGTPALSEIPLRIDCGAEDRFYNATKQFVASLRRPPSGVSFIGGHDVAAWREKLPRELAWLAT
;
A
#
# COMPACT_ATOMS: atom_id res chain seq x y z
N MET A 1 31.49 1.34 3.05
CA MET A 1 30.80 2.52 3.58
C MET A 1 29.35 2.15 3.82
N THR A 2 28.90 2.22 5.04
CA THR A 2 27.75 1.52 5.64
C THR A 2 26.42 2.21 5.33
N ARG A 3 25.42 1.44 4.92
CA ARG A 3 23.98 1.81 4.69
C ARG A 3 23.23 2.30 5.96
N ARG A 4 23.83 3.14 6.79
CA ARG A 4 23.29 3.51 8.12
C ARG A 4 22.76 4.94 8.26
N MET A 5 22.29 5.58 7.18
CA MET A 5 21.97 7.01 7.24
C MET A 5 20.47 7.36 7.23
N LEU A 6 19.56 6.41 7.39
CA LEU A 6 18.09 6.68 7.41
C LEU A 6 17.39 6.49 8.77
N LEU A 7 18.14 6.27 9.87
CA LEU A 7 17.54 6.06 11.18
C LEU A 7 18.15 7.01 12.24
N ARG A 8 17.83 8.29 12.14
CA ARG A 8 17.79 9.18 13.33
C ARG A 8 16.38 9.74 13.46
N LEU A 9 15.51 8.94 14.05
CA LEU A 9 14.22 9.40 14.58
C LEU A 9 14.48 9.99 15.95
N GLY A 10 14.45 11.32 16.04
CA GLY A 10 14.40 12.04 17.30
C GLY A 10 13.07 11.77 18.01
N ALA A 11 13.15 11.28 19.23
CA ALA A 11 12.02 11.20 20.16
C ALA A 11 11.61 12.62 20.59
N GLY A 12 10.30 12.85 20.64
CA GLY A 12 9.74 13.98 21.38
C GLY A 12 8.58 14.68 20.67
N PHE A 13 7.36 14.22 20.90
CA PHE A 13 6.19 15.08 21.02
C PHE A 13 5.16 14.39 21.92
N ALA A 14 5.09 14.85 23.16
CA ALA A 14 3.95 14.65 24.02
C ALA A 14 2.93 15.76 23.71
N GLY A 15 1.76 15.39 23.26
CA GLY A 15 0.63 16.28 23.05
C GLY A 15 -0.63 15.44 22.90
N ALA A 16 -1.26 15.12 24.05
CA ALA A 16 -2.54 14.45 24.05
C ALA A 16 -3.62 15.46 23.65
N SER A 17 -4.23 15.25 22.49
CA SER A 17 -5.54 15.79 22.17
C SER A 17 -6.41 14.60 21.78
N ALA A 18 -7.46 14.35 22.56
CA ALA A 18 -8.45 13.33 22.30
C ALA A 18 -9.16 13.65 20.97
N LEU A 19 -8.91 12.84 19.96
CA LEU A 19 -9.66 12.84 18.70
C LEU A 19 -10.47 11.55 18.66
N ASP A 20 -11.79 11.70 18.49
CA ASP A 20 -12.72 10.59 18.34
C ASP A 20 -12.32 9.67 17.17
N PRO A 21 -12.29 8.36 17.35
CA PRO A 21 -12.00 7.43 16.26
C PRO A 21 -13.12 7.45 15.21
N LEU A 22 -12.74 7.49 13.94
CA LEU A 22 -13.62 7.61 12.77
C LEU A 22 -14.74 6.54 12.67
N TRP A 23 -14.67 5.45 13.42
CA TRP A 23 -15.71 4.40 13.41
C TRP A 23 -16.90 4.68 14.34
N GLN A 24 -16.88 5.73 15.17
CA GLN A 24 -18.00 6.08 16.08
C GLN A 24 -19.06 6.97 15.43
N LEU A 25 -18.85 7.44 14.21
CA LEU A 25 -19.80 8.30 13.50
C LEU A 25 -20.86 7.50 12.73
N GLY A 26 -21.68 6.75 13.44
CA GLY A 26 -22.74 5.94 12.82
C GLY A 26 -23.91 5.56 13.74
N LEU A 27 -24.14 6.30 14.82
CA LEU A 27 -25.31 6.06 15.66
C LEU A 27 -26.12 7.36 15.80
N ALA A 28 -27.03 7.59 14.85
CA ALA A 28 -28.18 8.45 15.08
C ALA A 28 -29.34 7.58 15.61
N THR A 29 -29.75 7.85 16.84
CA THR A 29 -30.91 7.26 17.46
C THR A 29 -32.22 7.78 16.82
N ALA A 30 -33.02 6.91 16.24
CA ALA A 30 -34.38 7.20 15.88
C ALA A 30 -35.32 6.42 16.81
N SER A 31 -36.13 7.16 17.60
CA SER A 31 -37.21 6.65 18.42
C SER A 31 -38.43 6.30 17.58
N GLY A 32 -39.00 5.15 17.83
CA GLY A 32 -40.41 4.76 17.88
C GLY A 32 -41.35 5.05 16.72
N ALA A 33 -41.70 3.96 15.96
CA ALA A 33 -43.00 3.83 15.31
C ALA A 33 -43.37 2.32 15.21
N PRO A 34 -44.64 1.94 15.14
CA PRO A 34 -45.13 0.58 15.36
C PRO A 34 -44.89 -0.38 14.18
N PRO A 35 -45.06 -1.70 14.36
CA PRO A 35 -44.62 -2.70 13.41
C PRO A 35 -45.51 -2.75 12.16
N VAL A 36 -44.88 -2.59 11.00
CA VAL A 36 -45.47 -2.91 9.70
C VAL A 36 -44.75 -4.14 9.15
N ASP A 37 -45.50 -5.06 8.55
CA ASP A 37 -45.08 -6.34 7.97
C ASP A 37 -43.69 -6.32 7.32
N GLN A 38 -42.82 -7.24 7.77
CA GLN A 38 -41.51 -7.42 7.21
C GLN A 38 -41.58 -8.20 5.91
N PRO A 39 -41.12 -7.65 4.77
CA PRO A 39 -40.66 -8.47 3.66
C PRO A 39 -39.35 -9.15 4.05
N SER A 40 -39.21 -10.43 3.68
CA SER A 40 -38.02 -11.26 3.86
C SER A 40 -36.72 -10.53 3.51
N PRO A 41 -35.62 -10.77 4.22
CA PRO A 41 -34.37 -10.03 3.97
C PRO A 41 -33.83 -10.36 2.58
N SER A 42 -34.01 -9.45 1.65
CA SER A 42 -33.17 -9.32 0.50
C SER A 42 -31.75 -9.13 1.03
N SER A 43 -30.82 -9.99 0.63
CA SER A 43 -29.40 -9.89 0.98
C SER A 43 -28.83 -8.60 0.37
N ALA A 44 -29.03 -7.48 1.05
CA ALA A 44 -28.33 -6.24 0.72
C ALA A 44 -26.83 -6.53 0.91
N LYS A 45 -26.08 -6.54 -0.19
CA LYS A 45 -24.62 -6.57 -0.14
C LYS A 45 -24.19 -5.38 0.69
N THR A 46 -23.63 -5.64 1.86
CA THR A 46 -23.13 -4.59 2.74
C THR A 46 -21.89 -4.01 2.05
N THR A 47 -21.98 -2.78 1.58
CA THR A 47 -20.84 -2.03 1.01
C THR A 47 -19.93 -1.57 2.14
N GLY A 48 -18.62 -1.58 1.89
CA GLY A 48 -17.62 -1.05 2.82
C GLY A 48 -17.69 0.47 2.96
N THR A 49 -16.81 1.04 3.76
CA THR A 49 -16.70 2.49 3.95
C THR A 49 -15.46 3.01 3.21
N TYR A 50 -15.68 4.03 2.40
CA TYR A 50 -14.62 4.74 1.67
C TYR A 50 -14.51 6.16 2.23
N VAL A 51 -13.31 6.53 2.70
CA VAL A 51 -13.02 7.85 3.28
C VAL A 51 -11.85 8.47 2.53
N THR A 52 -11.96 9.73 2.17
CA THR A 52 -10.90 10.49 1.49
C THR A 52 -10.50 11.72 2.28
N GLY A 53 -9.35 12.26 1.96
CA GLY A 53 -8.86 13.52 2.49
C GLY A 53 -7.53 13.91 1.86
N SER A 54 -6.92 14.96 2.38
CA SER A 54 -5.60 15.42 1.97
C SER A 54 -4.82 15.97 3.14
N PHE A 55 -3.52 16.11 2.97
CA PHE A 55 -2.62 16.87 3.84
C PHE A 55 -1.53 17.53 2.99
N VAL A 56 -0.95 18.60 3.51
CA VAL A 56 0.22 19.23 2.88
C VAL A 56 1.46 18.46 3.32
N SER A 57 2.15 17.81 2.39
CA SER A 57 3.34 17.01 2.67
C SER A 57 4.60 17.85 2.68
N ALA A 58 5.25 17.95 3.83
CA ALA A 58 6.56 18.59 3.94
C ALA A 58 7.64 17.80 3.20
N ALA A 59 7.59 16.46 3.26
CA ALA A 59 8.52 15.57 2.55
C ALA A 59 8.42 15.71 1.02
N ARG A 60 7.25 16.11 0.50
CA ARG A 60 7.02 16.37 -0.92
C ARG A 60 7.17 17.86 -1.28
N GLY A 61 7.83 18.66 -0.45
CA GLY A 61 8.06 20.08 -0.73
C GLY A 61 6.82 20.96 -0.60
N GLY A 62 5.86 20.62 0.25
CA GLY A 62 4.63 21.38 0.47
C GLY A 62 3.50 21.04 -0.49
N VAL A 63 3.59 19.92 -1.22
CA VAL A 63 2.54 19.49 -2.15
C VAL A 63 1.33 18.97 -1.37
N GLU A 64 0.13 19.41 -1.75
CA GLU A 64 -1.12 18.82 -1.28
C GLU A 64 -1.21 17.37 -1.74
N THR A 65 -1.30 16.45 -0.79
CA THR A 65 -1.23 15.01 -0.99
C THR A 65 -2.56 14.39 -0.59
N LYS A 66 -3.29 13.87 -1.57
CA LYS A 66 -4.56 13.18 -1.34
C LYS A 66 -4.34 11.77 -0.87
N TRP A 67 -5.28 11.28 -0.09
CA TRP A 67 -5.31 9.89 0.36
C TRP A 67 -6.75 9.37 0.37
N ALA A 68 -6.87 8.04 0.33
CA ALA A 68 -8.13 7.33 0.41
C ALA A 68 -7.97 6.11 1.32
N ILE A 69 -8.98 5.84 2.14
CA ILE A 69 -9.04 4.68 3.03
C ILE A 69 -10.31 3.90 2.69
N ALA A 70 -10.16 2.63 2.30
CA ALA A 70 -11.25 1.68 2.17
C ALA A 70 -11.25 0.75 3.37
N LEU A 71 -12.41 0.62 4.00
CA LEU A 71 -12.66 -0.26 5.14
C LEU A 71 -13.62 -1.38 4.72
N PRO A 72 -13.41 -2.64 5.11
CA PRO A 72 -14.39 -3.69 4.88
C PRO A 72 -15.68 -3.41 5.66
N PRO A 73 -16.83 -3.96 5.24
CA PRO A 73 -18.08 -3.83 6.00
C PRO A 73 -18.00 -4.54 7.34
N GLY A 74 -18.65 -4.00 8.38
CA GLY A 74 -18.73 -4.62 9.69
C GLY A 74 -18.31 -3.73 10.86
N ARG A 75 -18.28 -4.33 12.05
CA ARG A 75 -17.76 -3.70 13.27
C ARG A 75 -16.50 -4.43 13.70
N TYR A 76 -15.49 -3.69 14.14
CA TYR A 76 -14.20 -4.25 14.52
C TYR A 76 -13.98 -4.05 16.01
N SER A 77 -13.55 -5.11 16.69
CA SER A 77 -13.21 -5.08 18.12
C SER A 77 -11.80 -4.54 18.39
N ARG A 78 -10.99 -4.39 17.34
CA ARG A 78 -9.62 -3.90 17.40
C ARG A 78 -9.35 -2.97 16.21
N PRO A 79 -8.37 -2.04 16.32
CA PRO A 79 -7.89 -1.27 15.19
C PRO A 79 -7.49 -2.15 14.01
N LEU A 80 -7.89 -1.77 12.80
CA LEU A 80 -7.50 -2.48 11.58
C LEU A 80 -6.05 -2.14 11.22
N ARG A 81 -5.31 -3.14 10.74
CA ARG A 81 -4.01 -2.92 10.13
C ARG A 81 -4.19 -2.36 8.73
N PRO A 82 -3.41 -1.35 8.34
CA PRO A 82 -3.46 -0.85 6.98
C PRO A 82 -2.58 -1.70 6.04
N VAL A 83 -3.08 -1.93 4.85
CA VAL A 83 -2.33 -2.26 3.65
C VAL A 83 -2.12 -0.96 2.89
N ILE A 84 -0.88 -0.50 2.78
CA ILE A 84 -0.53 0.71 2.06
C ILE A 84 -0.44 0.38 0.58
N ALA A 85 -1.31 0.99 -0.22
CA ALA A 85 -1.46 0.74 -1.65
C ALA A 85 -0.77 1.86 -2.44
N LEU A 86 0.28 1.51 -3.16
CA LEU A 86 1.14 2.42 -3.91
C LEU A 86 0.82 2.35 -5.41
N HIS A 87 0.41 3.47 -5.97
CA HIS A 87 0.02 3.56 -7.38
C HIS A 87 1.20 3.48 -8.34
N GLY A 88 0.92 3.07 -9.58
CA GLY A 88 1.86 3.12 -10.70
C GLY A 88 2.08 4.55 -11.21
N ARG A 89 3.03 4.71 -12.14
CA ARG A 89 3.28 6.01 -12.80
C ARG A 89 2.00 6.50 -13.48
N ASP A 90 1.75 7.80 -13.42
CA ASP A 90 0.58 8.50 -13.99
C ASP A 90 -0.77 8.07 -13.39
N MET A 91 -0.74 7.40 -12.24
CA MET A 91 -1.90 7.07 -11.42
C MET A 91 -1.91 7.90 -10.13
N ASN A 92 -2.95 7.71 -9.32
CA ASN A 92 -3.14 8.36 -8.03
C ASN A 92 -3.95 7.45 -7.08
N ALA A 93 -4.27 7.93 -5.89
CA ALA A 93 -5.06 7.21 -4.89
C ALA A 93 -6.44 6.79 -5.41
N ASP A 94 -7.13 7.68 -6.14
CA ASP A 94 -8.44 7.40 -6.72
C ASP A 94 -8.37 6.30 -7.78
N GLY A 95 -7.30 6.29 -8.59
CA GLY A 95 -7.05 5.24 -9.58
C GLY A 95 -6.86 3.87 -8.94
N VAL A 96 -6.16 3.81 -7.81
CA VAL A 96 -5.99 2.57 -7.02
C VAL A 96 -7.35 2.08 -6.50
N MET A 97 -8.11 2.95 -5.86
CA MET A 97 -9.43 2.59 -5.32
C MET A 97 -10.41 2.19 -6.41
N GLY A 98 -10.35 2.84 -7.58
CA GLY A 98 -11.13 2.52 -8.78
C GLY A 98 -10.86 1.14 -9.39
N MET A 99 -9.80 0.45 -8.95
CA MET A 99 -9.56 -0.94 -9.36
C MET A 99 -10.51 -1.95 -8.69
N GLY A 100 -11.36 -1.54 -7.75
CA GLY A 100 -12.33 -2.41 -7.08
C GLY A 100 -11.93 -2.81 -5.66
N VAL A 101 -11.06 -2.03 -5.02
CA VAL A 101 -10.57 -2.30 -3.64
C VAL A 101 -11.71 -2.48 -2.65
N GLU A 102 -12.69 -1.57 -2.66
CA GLU A 102 -13.83 -1.63 -1.72
C GLU A 102 -14.67 -2.89 -1.91
N ALA A 103 -14.96 -3.26 -3.17
CA ALA A 103 -15.67 -4.50 -3.49
C ALA A 103 -14.89 -5.74 -3.04
N GLY A 104 -13.58 -5.77 -3.29
CA GLY A 104 -12.71 -6.86 -2.85
C GLY A 104 -12.67 -7.03 -1.34
N LEU A 105 -12.61 -5.92 -0.57
CA LEU A 105 -12.67 -5.97 0.89
C LEU A 105 -14.04 -6.49 1.39
N ALA A 106 -15.14 -6.11 0.73
CA ALA A 106 -16.47 -6.60 1.08
C ALA A 106 -16.59 -8.10 0.77
N GLU A 107 -16.06 -8.59 -0.33
CA GLU A 107 -16.03 -10.02 -0.67
C GLU A 107 -15.23 -10.83 0.36
N LEU A 108 -14.06 -10.34 0.77
CA LEU A 108 -13.25 -10.98 1.81
C LEU A 108 -13.96 -11.03 3.15
N ALA A 109 -14.62 -9.93 3.56
CA ALA A 109 -15.38 -9.89 4.80
C ALA A 109 -16.54 -10.90 4.77
N ASN A 110 -17.26 -11.01 3.65
CA ASN A 110 -18.34 -11.99 3.46
C ASN A 110 -17.81 -13.44 3.45
N ALA A 111 -16.57 -13.65 3.00
CA ALA A 111 -15.91 -14.94 3.03
C ALA A 111 -15.25 -15.27 4.38
N GLY A 112 -15.34 -14.38 5.38
CA GLY A 112 -14.81 -14.60 6.74
C GLY A 112 -13.31 -14.40 6.91
N TYR A 113 -12.65 -13.73 5.97
CA TYR A 113 -11.23 -13.37 6.11
C TYR A 113 -11.02 -12.33 7.22
N PRO A 114 -9.84 -12.33 7.88
CA PRO A 114 -9.48 -11.29 8.83
C PRO A 114 -9.57 -9.89 8.19
N PRO A 115 -10.24 -8.93 8.84
CA PRO A 115 -10.44 -7.60 8.28
C PRO A 115 -9.16 -6.76 8.34
N PHE A 116 -8.92 -5.95 7.32
CA PHE A 116 -7.86 -4.95 7.23
C PHE A 116 -8.33 -3.74 6.43
N ALA A 117 -7.66 -2.60 6.59
CA ALA A 117 -7.92 -1.41 5.79
C ALA A 117 -6.98 -1.38 4.57
N VAL A 118 -7.44 -0.85 3.43
CA VAL A 118 -6.54 -0.48 2.32
C VAL A 118 -6.44 1.02 2.26
N VAL A 119 -5.21 1.53 2.24
CA VAL A 119 -4.91 2.97 2.21
C VAL A 119 -4.09 3.30 0.99
N ALA A 120 -4.65 4.08 0.07
CA ALA A 120 -3.94 4.66 -1.06
C ALA A 120 -3.57 6.11 -0.79
N VAL A 121 -2.47 6.57 -1.36
CA VAL A 121 -1.96 7.95 -1.23
C VAL A 121 -1.33 8.40 -2.54
N ASP A 122 -1.46 9.69 -2.86
CA ASP A 122 -0.83 10.28 -4.03
C ASP A 122 0.67 10.46 -3.78
N GLY A 123 1.49 9.69 -4.47
CA GLY A 123 2.96 9.77 -4.39
C GLY A 123 3.59 10.57 -5.53
N GLY A 124 2.81 11.04 -6.51
CA GLY A 124 3.33 11.60 -7.75
C GLY A 124 4.15 10.59 -8.54
N ASN A 125 5.00 11.07 -9.45
CA ASN A 125 5.84 10.23 -10.30
C ASN A 125 7.30 10.14 -9.80
N GLY A 126 7.53 10.37 -8.49
CA GLY A 126 8.85 10.40 -7.85
C GLY A 126 9.42 9.03 -7.49
N TRP A 127 8.84 7.92 -7.96
CA TRP A 127 9.34 6.55 -7.74
C TRP A 127 9.45 6.12 -6.28
N TRP A 128 8.66 6.73 -5.40
CA TRP A 128 8.57 6.38 -3.98
C TRP A 128 9.90 6.51 -3.21
N HIS A 129 10.80 7.38 -3.68
CA HIS A 129 12.05 7.74 -2.99
C HIS A 129 12.39 9.20 -3.20
N ARG A 130 13.41 9.67 -2.50
CA ARG A 130 13.87 11.05 -2.59
C ARG A 130 14.41 11.35 -3.98
N ARG A 131 14.01 12.50 -4.54
CA ARG A 131 14.46 13.00 -5.83
C ARG A 131 15.37 14.21 -5.65
N VAL A 132 16.16 14.51 -6.68
CA VAL A 132 17.10 15.66 -6.69
C VAL A 132 16.39 17.00 -6.49
N ASN A 133 15.14 17.13 -6.93
CA ASN A 133 14.30 18.32 -6.71
C ASN A 133 13.80 18.47 -5.27
N GLY A 134 14.13 17.53 -4.37
CA GLY A 134 13.76 17.54 -2.96
C GLY A 134 12.43 16.84 -2.64
N GLU A 135 11.64 16.43 -3.63
CA GLU A 135 10.44 15.62 -3.41
C GLU A 135 10.82 14.23 -2.91
N ASP A 136 10.14 13.75 -1.86
CA ASP A 136 10.39 12.44 -1.26
C ASP A 136 9.07 11.78 -0.84
N SER A 137 8.44 11.08 -1.79
CA SER A 137 7.19 10.37 -1.52
C SER A 137 7.38 9.14 -0.62
N GLY A 138 8.58 8.57 -0.57
CA GLY A 138 8.90 7.49 0.38
C GLY A 138 8.90 7.97 1.82
N THR A 139 9.62 9.07 2.10
CA THR A 139 9.59 9.72 3.42
C THR A 139 8.18 10.17 3.79
N MET A 140 7.41 10.73 2.84
CA MET A 140 6.01 11.08 3.07
C MET A 140 5.20 9.89 3.59
N VAL A 141 5.29 8.72 2.96
CA VAL A 141 4.59 7.51 3.43
C VAL A 141 5.02 7.13 4.84
N LEU A 142 6.33 7.05 5.09
CA LEU A 142 6.86 6.49 6.34
C LEU A 142 6.74 7.44 7.54
N THR A 143 6.81 8.76 7.32
CA THR A 143 6.91 9.75 8.41
C THR A 143 5.72 10.69 8.52
N GLU A 144 4.85 10.76 7.52
CA GLU A 144 3.66 11.62 7.53
C GLU A 144 2.39 10.79 7.45
N LEU A 145 2.25 9.90 6.44
CA LEU A 145 1.06 9.07 6.25
C LEU A 145 0.86 8.09 7.41
N LEU A 146 1.86 7.27 7.76
CA LEU A 146 1.71 6.26 8.82
C LEU A 146 1.34 6.89 10.18
N PRO A 147 1.96 7.98 10.66
CA PRO A 147 1.51 8.67 11.87
C PRO A 147 0.08 9.23 11.77
N MET A 148 -0.29 9.79 10.62
CA MET A 148 -1.66 10.28 10.39
C MET A 148 -2.67 9.13 10.48
N LEU A 149 -2.37 7.96 9.92
CA LEU A 149 -3.23 6.77 10.01
C LEU A 149 -3.35 6.25 11.44
N ALA A 150 -2.27 6.28 12.22
CA ALA A 150 -2.31 5.95 13.64
C ALA A 150 -3.21 6.91 14.43
N ALA A 151 -3.12 8.22 14.16
CA ALA A 151 -4.00 9.22 14.75
C ALA A 151 -5.48 9.04 14.33
N LYS A 152 -5.72 8.44 13.17
CA LYS A 152 -7.07 8.05 12.72
C LYS A 152 -7.54 6.69 13.27
N GLY A 153 -6.75 6.06 14.14
CA GLY A 153 -7.12 4.83 14.84
C GLY A 153 -6.81 3.54 14.09
N LEU A 154 -5.98 3.55 13.06
CA LEU A 154 -5.48 2.33 12.44
C LEU A 154 -4.24 1.82 13.20
N ASP A 155 -4.05 0.49 13.24
CA ASP A 155 -2.87 -0.13 13.83
C ASP A 155 -1.68 -0.09 12.87
N THR A 156 -0.86 0.95 12.97
CA THR A 156 0.35 1.12 12.16
C THR A 156 1.61 0.51 12.80
N SER A 157 1.48 -0.26 13.87
CA SER A 157 2.61 -0.94 14.49
C SER A 157 3.31 -1.89 13.53
N ARG A 158 2.52 -2.55 12.65
CA ARG A 158 2.99 -3.43 11.60
C ARG A 158 2.06 -3.34 10.40
N VAL A 159 2.56 -2.88 9.25
CA VAL A 159 1.77 -2.62 8.04
C VAL A 159 2.12 -3.57 6.91
N SER A 160 1.22 -3.75 5.95
CA SER A 160 1.51 -4.42 4.69
C SER A 160 1.58 -3.39 3.55
N PHE A 161 2.23 -3.78 2.46
CA PHE A 161 2.28 -2.98 1.24
C PHE A 161 1.73 -3.78 0.06
N ILE A 162 1.00 -3.10 -0.81
CA ILE A 162 0.67 -3.55 -2.16
C ILE A 162 1.00 -2.43 -3.13
N GLY A 163 1.45 -2.74 -4.33
CA GLY A 163 1.69 -1.70 -5.32
C GLY A 163 1.87 -2.25 -6.72
N TRP A 164 1.61 -1.40 -7.70
CA TRP A 164 1.58 -1.75 -9.12
C TRP A 164 2.64 -0.97 -9.89
N SER A 165 3.40 -1.65 -10.76
CA SER A 165 4.44 -1.03 -11.59
C SER A 165 5.46 -0.26 -10.74
N MET A 166 5.56 1.07 -10.90
CA MET A 166 6.33 1.98 -10.04
C MET A 166 5.97 1.77 -8.55
N GLY A 167 4.67 1.57 -8.23
CA GLY A 167 4.22 1.28 -6.87
C GLY A 167 4.63 -0.11 -6.38
N GLY A 168 4.75 -1.10 -7.27
CA GLY A 168 5.28 -2.43 -6.94
C GLY A 168 6.75 -2.37 -6.53
N TYR A 169 7.55 -1.58 -7.25
CA TYR A 169 8.90 -1.24 -6.82
C TYR A 169 8.90 -0.49 -5.47
N GLY A 170 8.02 0.52 -5.32
CA GLY A 170 7.87 1.28 -4.08
C GLY A 170 7.49 0.41 -2.87
N ALA A 171 6.62 -0.58 -3.06
CA ALA A 171 6.23 -1.53 -2.02
C ALA A 171 7.42 -2.37 -1.52
N LEU A 172 8.26 -2.84 -2.43
CA LEU A 172 9.50 -3.54 -2.09
C LEU A 172 10.49 -2.60 -1.37
N LEU A 173 10.67 -1.38 -1.88
CA LEU A 173 11.58 -0.40 -1.30
C LEU A 173 11.17 -0.01 0.12
N LEU A 174 9.93 0.44 0.32
CA LEU A 174 9.45 0.95 1.60
C LEU A 174 9.25 -0.15 2.63
N GLY A 175 8.70 -1.30 2.21
CA GLY A 175 8.58 -2.46 3.08
C GLY A 175 9.93 -3.01 3.52
N GLY A 176 10.91 -3.06 2.62
CA GLY A 176 12.28 -3.42 2.94
C GLY A 176 12.97 -2.43 3.89
N ALA A 177 12.70 -1.12 3.73
CA ALA A 177 13.23 -0.06 4.59
C ALA A 177 12.65 -0.11 6.02
N LEU A 178 11.35 -0.38 6.18
CA LEU A 178 10.72 -0.62 7.48
C LEU A 178 11.22 -1.90 8.15
N GLY A 179 11.61 -2.89 7.35
CA GLY A 179 12.11 -4.17 7.82
C GLY A 179 11.04 -5.12 8.35
N PRO A 180 11.41 -6.39 8.65
CA PRO A 180 10.48 -7.48 8.98
C PRO A 180 9.72 -7.27 10.30
N ALA A 181 10.26 -6.47 11.21
CA ALA A 181 9.58 -6.16 12.46
C ALA A 181 8.32 -5.30 12.26
N ARG A 182 8.34 -4.41 11.27
CA ARG A 182 7.25 -3.46 11.02
C ARG A 182 6.50 -3.73 9.71
N THR A 183 7.01 -4.59 8.84
CA THR A 183 6.35 -4.99 7.59
C THR A 183 5.77 -6.39 7.77
N ALA A 184 4.44 -6.51 7.64
CA ALA A 184 3.75 -7.79 7.77
C ALA A 184 3.84 -8.61 6.48
N ALA A 185 3.62 -7.98 5.33
CA ALA A 185 3.66 -8.60 4.01
C ALA A 185 3.87 -7.54 2.92
N ILE A 186 4.40 -7.96 1.77
CA ILE A 186 4.52 -7.13 0.57
C ILE A 186 3.96 -7.90 -0.62
N CYS A 187 2.98 -7.31 -1.33
CA CYS A 187 2.48 -7.77 -2.61
C CYS A 187 2.95 -6.81 -3.72
N ALA A 188 3.94 -7.20 -4.48
CA ALA A 188 4.46 -6.40 -5.59
C ALA A 188 3.88 -6.90 -6.92
N VAL A 189 3.05 -6.08 -7.56
CA VAL A 189 2.33 -6.41 -8.78
C VAL A 189 3.00 -5.72 -9.95
N ALA A 190 3.44 -6.50 -10.95
CA ALA A 190 4.16 -5.99 -12.12
C ALA A 190 5.26 -4.98 -11.76
N PRO A 191 6.10 -5.26 -10.74
CA PRO A 191 7.00 -4.27 -10.17
C PRO A 191 7.97 -3.75 -11.23
N ALA A 192 8.07 -2.43 -11.36
CA ALA A 192 8.99 -1.79 -12.30
C ALA A 192 10.44 -1.94 -11.81
N LEU A 193 11.01 -3.10 -12.07
CA LEU A 193 12.37 -3.47 -11.71
C LEU A 193 13.31 -3.34 -12.90
N PHE A 194 14.54 -2.95 -12.62
CA PHE A 194 15.58 -2.78 -13.63
C PHE A 194 16.82 -3.54 -13.20
N THR A 195 17.44 -4.25 -14.13
CA THR A 195 18.74 -4.91 -13.95
C THR A 195 19.87 -4.11 -14.56
N ASP A 196 19.55 -3.10 -15.35
CA ASP A 196 20.46 -2.19 -16.04
C ASP A 196 20.12 -0.73 -15.74
N TYR A 197 21.12 0.06 -15.38
CA TYR A 197 20.96 1.47 -15.05
C TYR A 197 20.49 2.31 -16.24
N GLY A 198 20.94 1.99 -17.46
CA GLY A 198 20.53 2.72 -18.67
C GLY A 198 19.03 2.63 -18.92
N LEU A 199 18.42 1.44 -18.71
CA LEU A 199 16.98 1.27 -18.81
C LEU A 199 16.24 2.03 -17.69
N ALA A 200 16.77 2.00 -16.48
CA ALA A 200 16.20 2.73 -15.36
C ALA A 200 16.26 4.26 -15.56
N LEU A 201 17.33 4.75 -16.17
CA LEU A 201 17.50 6.17 -16.53
C LEU A 201 16.50 6.60 -17.61
N GLN A 202 16.26 5.79 -18.63
CA GLN A 202 15.28 6.07 -19.69
C GLN A 202 13.85 6.18 -19.13
N GLU A 203 13.53 5.43 -18.09
CA GLU A 203 12.25 5.51 -17.39
C GLU A 203 12.18 6.66 -16.37
N GLY A 204 13.25 7.41 -16.18
CA GLY A 204 13.33 8.47 -15.16
C GLY A 204 13.23 7.94 -13.74
N ALA A 205 13.60 6.68 -13.52
CA ALA A 205 13.44 6.02 -12.22
C ALA A 205 14.41 6.53 -11.16
N PHE A 206 15.58 7.00 -11.56
CA PHE A 206 16.65 7.46 -10.66
C PHE A 206 17.33 8.71 -11.22
N ASP A 207 17.83 9.55 -10.35
CA ASP A 207 18.48 10.83 -10.72
C ASP A 207 19.95 10.67 -11.08
N GLY A 208 20.55 9.51 -10.83
CA GLY A 208 21.93 9.23 -11.15
C GLY A 208 22.40 7.86 -10.63
N PRO A 209 23.66 7.44 -10.93
CA PRO A 209 24.17 6.16 -10.47
C PRO A 209 24.20 6.00 -8.95
N ALA A 210 24.48 7.06 -8.20
CA ALA A 210 24.47 7.04 -6.75
C ALA A 210 23.06 6.78 -6.20
N ASP A 211 22.05 7.38 -6.81
CA ASP A 211 20.65 7.21 -6.51
C ASP A 211 20.19 5.78 -6.83
N TRP A 212 20.57 5.25 -7.99
CA TRP A 212 20.38 3.86 -8.35
C TRP A 212 20.89 2.88 -7.28
N PHE A 213 22.12 3.07 -6.79
CA PHE A 213 22.68 2.23 -5.74
C PHE A 213 21.95 2.40 -4.40
N ALA A 214 21.56 3.62 -4.04
CA ALA A 214 20.91 3.93 -2.78
C ALA A 214 19.52 3.30 -2.66
N TYR A 215 18.75 3.27 -3.76
CA TYR A 215 17.36 2.85 -3.79
C TYR A 215 17.13 1.53 -4.54
N SER A 216 18.17 0.81 -4.93
CA SER A 216 18.02 -0.53 -5.48
C SER A 216 17.42 -1.48 -4.46
N VAL A 217 16.41 -2.24 -4.87
CA VAL A 217 15.79 -3.30 -4.05
C VAL A 217 16.54 -4.63 -4.12
N TYR A 218 17.42 -4.78 -5.12
CA TYR A 218 18.27 -5.98 -5.25
C TYR A 218 19.25 -6.08 -4.09
N GLY A 219 19.41 -7.30 -3.56
CA GLY A 219 20.34 -7.55 -2.45
C GLY A 219 19.91 -6.93 -1.11
N THR A 220 18.65 -6.50 -0.94
CA THR A 220 18.11 -6.01 0.32
C THR A 220 17.78 -7.20 1.24
N PRO A 221 18.55 -7.45 2.34
CA PRO A 221 18.39 -8.67 3.15
C PRO A 221 17.00 -8.79 3.77
N ALA A 222 16.41 -7.67 4.20
CA ALA A 222 15.09 -7.64 4.83
C ALA A 222 14.00 -8.24 3.95
N LEU A 223 14.09 -8.12 2.62
CA LEU A 223 13.10 -8.67 1.70
C LEU A 223 13.07 -10.20 1.69
N SER A 224 14.14 -10.87 2.12
CA SER A 224 14.14 -12.32 2.29
C SER A 224 13.55 -12.79 3.63
N GLU A 225 13.18 -11.86 4.52
CA GLU A 225 12.61 -12.16 5.84
C GLU A 225 11.13 -11.74 5.94
N ILE A 226 10.64 -10.95 4.98
CA ILE A 226 9.26 -10.49 4.89
C ILE A 226 8.49 -11.42 3.96
N PRO A 227 7.25 -11.83 4.31
CA PRO A 227 6.37 -12.53 3.38
C PRO A 227 6.19 -11.69 2.10
N LEU A 228 6.58 -12.25 0.95
CA LEU A 228 6.49 -11.60 -0.35
C LEU A 228 5.53 -12.36 -1.26
N ARG A 229 4.69 -11.63 -1.97
CA ARG A 229 3.98 -12.07 -3.16
C ARG A 229 4.43 -11.22 -4.34
N ILE A 230 4.77 -11.87 -5.44
CA ILE A 230 5.22 -11.21 -6.67
C ILE A 230 4.34 -11.68 -7.81
N ASP A 231 3.56 -10.78 -8.38
CA ASP A 231 2.74 -11.05 -9.55
C ASP A 231 3.25 -10.20 -10.72
N CYS A 232 3.65 -10.85 -11.83
CA CYS A 232 4.16 -10.17 -13.03
C CYS A 232 3.76 -10.98 -14.26
N GLY A 233 3.23 -10.34 -15.28
CA GLY A 233 2.84 -11.03 -16.51
C GLY A 233 4.04 -11.57 -17.29
N ALA A 234 3.88 -12.69 -18.00
CA ALA A 234 4.93 -13.23 -18.84
C ALA A 234 5.22 -12.32 -20.05
N GLU A 235 4.26 -11.51 -20.45
CA GLU A 235 4.38 -10.52 -21.54
C GLU A 235 4.75 -9.12 -21.04
N ASP A 236 4.94 -8.96 -19.71
CA ASP A 236 5.31 -7.71 -19.10
C ASP A 236 6.78 -7.35 -19.41
N ARG A 237 7.04 -6.10 -19.76
CA ARG A 237 8.40 -5.61 -20.02
C ARG A 237 9.35 -5.78 -18.83
N PHE A 238 8.84 -5.87 -17.61
CA PHE A 238 9.62 -6.10 -16.39
C PHE A 238 9.73 -7.59 -16.01
N TYR A 239 9.18 -8.50 -16.81
CA TYR A 239 9.16 -9.93 -16.51
C TYR A 239 10.54 -10.51 -16.22
N ASN A 240 11.52 -10.24 -17.09
CA ASN A 240 12.86 -10.78 -16.93
C ASN A 240 13.59 -10.21 -15.69
N ALA A 241 13.44 -8.91 -15.42
CA ALA A 241 13.98 -8.27 -14.23
C ALA A 241 13.31 -8.82 -12.96
N THR A 242 11.98 -9.03 -12.99
CA THR A 242 11.24 -9.63 -11.90
C THR A 242 11.69 -11.07 -11.61
N LYS A 243 11.89 -11.89 -12.63
CA LYS A 243 12.45 -13.25 -12.45
C LYS A 243 13.83 -13.22 -11.82
N GLN A 244 14.71 -12.32 -12.27
CA GLN A 244 16.06 -12.17 -11.70
C GLN A 244 15.97 -11.71 -10.24
N PHE A 245 15.06 -10.78 -9.93
CA PHE A 245 14.82 -10.36 -8.56
C PHE A 245 14.38 -11.53 -7.67
N VAL A 246 13.37 -12.31 -8.09
CA VAL A 246 12.91 -13.51 -7.36
C VAL A 246 14.04 -14.51 -7.16
N ALA A 247 14.86 -14.76 -8.17
CA ALA A 247 16.01 -15.66 -8.09
C ALA A 247 17.14 -15.14 -7.16
N SER A 248 17.21 -13.83 -6.94
CA SER A 248 18.22 -13.21 -6.05
C SER A 248 17.84 -13.26 -4.56
N LEU A 249 16.60 -13.59 -4.22
CA LEU A 249 16.14 -13.66 -2.84
C LEU A 249 16.73 -14.90 -2.15
N ARG A 250 17.18 -14.75 -0.90
CA ARG A 250 17.69 -15.86 -0.09
C ARG A 250 16.60 -16.89 0.26
N ARG A 251 15.36 -16.44 0.34
CA ARG A 251 14.18 -17.29 0.53
C ARG A 251 13.21 -17.01 -0.61
N PRO A 252 12.59 -18.03 -1.18
CA PRO A 252 11.61 -17.82 -2.23
C PRO A 252 10.41 -17.02 -1.69
N PRO A 253 9.75 -16.21 -2.54
CA PRO A 253 8.50 -15.55 -2.16
C PRO A 253 7.45 -16.56 -1.71
N SER A 254 6.57 -16.15 -0.79
CA SER A 254 5.43 -16.95 -0.31
C SER A 254 4.36 -17.17 -1.40
N GLY A 255 4.32 -16.30 -2.40
CA GLY A 255 3.46 -16.42 -3.57
C GLY A 255 4.13 -15.82 -4.81
N VAL A 256 4.01 -16.51 -5.94
CA VAL A 256 4.52 -16.05 -7.24
C VAL A 256 3.50 -16.36 -8.32
N SER A 257 3.21 -15.38 -9.18
CA SER A 257 2.41 -15.57 -10.39
C SER A 257 3.04 -14.82 -11.57
N PHE A 258 3.10 -15.49 -12.71
CA PHE A 258 3.62 -14.92 -13.96
C PHE A 258 2.55 -14.97 -15.07
N ILE A 259 1.34 -14.48 -14.78
CA ILE A 259 0.20 -14.48 -15.69
C ILE A 259 -0.23 -13.04 -15.97
N GLY A 260 -0.57 -12.73 -17.24
CA GLY A 260 -1.12 -11.44 -17.69
C GLY A 260 -0.09 -10.45 -18.20
N GLY A 261 -0.55 -9.23 -18.53
CA GLY A 261 0.22 -8.12 -19.08
C GLY A 261 0.53 -7.02 -18.05
N HIS A 262 1.03 -5.88 -18.56
CA HIS A 262 1.35 -4.68 -17.79
C HIS A 262 0.27 -3.62 -17.96
N ASP A 263 -0.94 -3.88 -17.51
CA ASP A 263 -2.07 -2.98 -17.66
C ASP A 263 -3.08 -3.08 -16.49
N VAL A 264 -3.87 -2.03 -16.33
CA VAL A 264 -4.83 -1.90 -15.22
C VAL A 264 -5.93 -2.97 -15.27
N ALA A 265 -6.31 -3.47 -16.45
CA ALA A 265 -7.33 -4.51 -16.56
C ALA A 265 -6.81 -5.83 -15.98
N ALA A 266 -5.59 -6.22 -16.35
CA ALA A 266 -4.91 -7.39 -15.80
C ALA A 266 -4.69 -7.29 -14.28
N TRP A 267 -4.38 -6.10 -13.77
CA TRP A 267 -4.20 -5.85 -12.33
C TRP A 267 -5.53 -5.96 -11.58
N ARG A 268 -6.60 -5.38 -12.12
CA ARG A 268 -7.96 -5.46 -11.55
C ARG A 268 -8.45 -6.90 -11.44
N GLU A 269 -8.18 -7.73 -12.43
CA GLU A 269 -8.55 -9.15 -12.43
C GLU A 269 -7.86 -9.92 -11.28
N LYS A 270 -6.62 -9.58 -10.96
CA LYS A 270 -5.82 -10.26 -9.94
C LYS A 270 -6.06 -9.73 -8.52
N LEU A 271 -6.53 -8.50 -8.39
CA LEU A 271 -6.70 -7.82 -7.10
C LEU A 271 -7.41 -8.67 -6.03
N PRO A 272 -8.49 -9.41 -6.31
CA PRO A 272 -9.14 -10.24 -5.30
C PRO A 272 -8.21 -11.31 -4.68
N ARG A 273 -7.36 -11.94 -5.48
CA ARG A 273 -6.38 -12.93 -5.01
C ARG A 273 -5.24 -12.29 -4.21
N GLU A 274 -4.83 -11.09 -4.60
CA GLU A 274 -3.79 -10.31 -3.93
C GLU A 274 -4.27 -9.85 -2.56
N LEU A 275 -5.50 -9.33 -2.49
CA LEU A 275 -6.14 -8.95 -1.22
C LEU A 275 -6.38 -10.16 -0.31
N ALA A 276 -6.82 -11.29 -0.85
CA ALA A 276 -7.00 -12.53 -0.09
C ALA A 276 -5.68 -13.03 0.52
N TRP A 277 -4.58 -12.95 -0.24
CA TRP A 277 -3.26 -13.30 0.26
C TRP A 277 -2.77 -12.34 1.36
N LEU A 278 -3.07 -11.05 1.26
CA LEU A 278 -2.73 -10.06 2.29
C LEU A 278 -3.56 -10.20 3.58
N ALA A 279 -4.69 -10.90 3.52
CA ALA A 279 -5.55 -11.20 4.66
C ALA A 279 -5.05 -12.39 5.51
N THR A 280 -4.12 -13.20 4.99
CA THR A 280 -3.56 -14.37 5.70
C THR A 280 -2.30 -14.01 6.46
#